data_8984eba6925a3471396ae633ac60f803
#
_entry.id   8984eba6925a3471396ae633ac60f803
#
_cell.length_a   1.000
_cell.length_b   1.000
_cell.length_c   1.000
_cell.angle_alpha   90.00
_cell.angle_beta   90.00
_cell.angle_gamma   90.00
#
_symmetry.space_group_name_H-M   'P 1'
#
loop_
_entity.id
_entity.type
_entity.pdbx_description
1 polymer ?
#
loop_
_entity_poly.entity_id
_entity_poly.type
_entity_poly.pdbx_seq_one_letter_code
_entity_poly.pdbx_strand_id
1 'polypeptide(L)'
;LYQLLKDDYCITRSPKSYNSQIGVPLSVWQMNEHTELGIFEAGISEPGEMARLEAIIRPTIGVITYIGNEHGENFASLEDKRAEKMRLFDHCSVVVEDPTHQNVRTCAGVLRALGYDEDTIAYRILHQTHETVLQVNLSALVDNVRYFRSLLRSETRLMAMVKAFAYGTG
;
A
#
# COMPACT_ATOMS: atom_id res chain seq x y z
N LEU A 1 2.44 -1.11 -9.54
CA LEU A 1 1.80 -0.15 -10.46
C LEU A 1 2.79 0.93 -10.93
N TYR A 2 3.46 1.64 -10.03
CA TYR A 2 4.39 2.71 -10.43
C TYR A 2 5.41 2.25 -11.47
N GLN A 3 6.05 1.10 -11.28
CA GLN A 3 7.05 0.57 -12.23
C GLN A 3 6.45 0.28 -13.61
N LEU A 4 5.19 -0.14 -13.67
CA LEU A 4 4.49 -0.45 -14.92
C LEU A 4 4.04 0.78 -15.69
N LEU A 5 3.96 1.96 -15.05
CA LEU A 5 3.33 3.15 -15.60
C LEU A 5 4.26 4.37 -15.68
N LYS A 6 5.42 4.33 -15.03
CA LYS A 6 6.35 5.49 -14.91
C LYS A 6 6.92 5.98 -16.24
N ASP A 7 6.93 5.14 -17.26
CA ASP A 7 7.47 5.50 -18.57
C ASP A 7 6.40 6.17 -19.47
N ASP A 8 5.11 6.07 -19.07
CA ASP A 8 4.00 6.65 -19.84
C ASP A 8 3.39 7.89 -19.17
N TYR A 9 3.55 8.04 -17.84
CA TYR A 9 2.90 9.09 -17.07
C TYR A 9 3.87 9.81 -16.14
N CYS A 10 3.68 11.11 -16.00
CA CYS A 10 4.24 11.86 -14.87
C CYS A 10 3.44 11.55 -13.62
N ILE A 11 4.00 10.72 -12.73
CA ILE A 11 3.28 10.13 -11.61
C ILE A 11 3.61 10.81 -10.29
N THR A 12 2.59 11.28 -9.59
CA THR A 12 2.65 11.59 -8.15
C THR A 12 2.13 10.42 -7.35
N ARG A 13 2.84 9.98 -6.32
CA ARG A 13 2.42 8.84 -5.50
C ARG A 13 2.70 9.03 -4.02
N SER A 14 2.00 8.28 -3.18
CA SER A 14 2.31 8.21 -1.75
C SER A 14 3.76 7.80 -1.53
N PRO A 15 4.56 8.59 -0.79
CA PRO A 15 5.90 8.18 -0.38
C PRO A 15 5.79 7.17 0.76
N LYS A 16 6.53 6.05 0.68
CA LYS A 16 6.52 5.02 1.72
C LYS A 16 5.09 4.58 2.09
N SER A 17 4.78 4.57 3.40
CA SER A 17 3.48 4.17 3.97
C SER A 17 2.63 5.40 4.37
N TYR A 18 2.64 6.48 3.58
CA TYR A 18 1.83 7.69 3.85
C TYR A 18 0.37 7.46 3.45
N ASN A 19 -0.32 6.60 4.21
CA ASN A 19 -1.69 6.15 3.96
C ASN A 19 -2.71 6.62 5.00
N SER A 20 -2.28 7.39 6.03
CA SER A 20 -3.12 7.88 7.13
C SER A 20 -3.84 9.19 6.80
N GLN A 21 -4.68 9.64 7.73
CA GLN A 21 -5.39 10.93 7.67
C GLN A 21 -4.46 12.16 7.52
N ILE A 22 -3.18 12.02 7.81
CA ILE A 22 -2.16 13.06 7.62
C ILE A 22 -1.30 12.75 6.39
N GLY A 23 -0.90 11.49 6.21
CA GLY A 23 -0.03 11.07 5.12
C GLY A 23 -0.64 11.24 3.74
N VAL A 24 -1.93 10.96 3.60
CA VAL A 24 -2.65 11.10 2.32
C VAL A 24 -2.73 12.57 1.86
N PRO A 25 -3.20 13.52 2.68
CA PRO A 25 -3.19 14.95 2.28
C PRO A 25 -1.81 15.45 1.87
N LEU A 26 -0.77 15.08 2.62
CA LEU A 26 0.61 15.46 2.29
C LEU A 26 1.07 14.85 0.96
N SER A 27 0.62 13.65 0.62
CA SER A 27 0.93 13.00 -0.65
C SER A 27 0.19 13.67 -1.81
N VAL A 28 -1.10 13.96 -1.64
CA VAL A 28 -1.92 14.64 -2.66
C VAL A 28 -1.41 16.05 -2.91
N TRP A 29 -0.93 16.75 -1.90
CA TRP A 29 -0.35 18.09 -2.05
C TRP A 29 0.91 18.14 -2.93
N GLN A 30 1.56 17.02 -3.17
CA GLN A 30 2.72 16.96 -4.08
C GLN A 30 2.32 16.99 -5.56
N MET A 31 1.02 16.86 -5.88
CA MET A 31 0.53 17.00 -7.24
C MET A 31 0.73 18.44 -7.74
N ASN A 32 1.07 18.57 -9.01
CA ASN A 32 1.26 19.85 -9.70
C ASN A 32 0.74 19.75 -11.14
N GLU A 33 0.90 20.82 -11.93
CA GLU A 33 0.42 20.89 -13.30
C GLU A 33 1.03 19.86 -14.24
N HIS A 34 2.11 19.19 -13.87
CA HIS A 34 2.72 18.13 -14.66
C HIS A 34 2.24 16.73 -14.27
N THR A 35 1.50 16.61 -13.16
CA THR A 35 1.00 15.31 -12.70
C THR A 35 -0.11 14.80 -13.63
N GLU A 36 0.13 13.69 -14.29
CA GLU A 36 -0.83 13.02 -15.19
C GLU A 36 -1.56 11.87 -14.49
N LEU A 37 -0.91 11.25 -13.49
CA LEU A 37 -1.46 10.14 -12.73
C LEU A 37 -1.09 10.25 -11.25
N GLY A 38 -2.09 10.18 -10.37
CA GLY A 38 -1.92 10.06 -8.93
C GLY A 38 -2.09 8.61 -8.47
N ILE A 39 -1.15 8.08 -7.68
CA ILE A 39 -1.26 6.74 -7.07
C ILE A 39 -1.16 6.89 -5.57
N PHE A 40 -2.29 6.82 -4.86
CA PHE A 40 -2.35 7.04 -3.43
C PHE A 40 -2.84 5.79 -2.70
N GLU A 41 -2.19 5.48 -1.59
CA GLU A 41 -2.63 4.44 -0.67
C GLU A 41 -3.47 5.08 0.44
N ALA A 42 -4.65 4.53 0.72
CA ALA A 42 -5.53 5.00 1.78
C ALA A 42 -5.75 3.90 2.83
N GLY A 43 -5.36 4.20 4.06
CA GLY A 43 -5.55 3.35 5.23
C GLY A 43 -6.44 4.00 6.26
N ILE A 44 -7.18 3.19 7.01
CA ILE A 44 -8.04 3.64 8.10
C ILE A 44 -7.79 2.83 9.36
N SER A 45 -8.00 3.48 10.49
CA SER A 45 -8.00 2.87 11.82
C SER A 45 -9.38 2.90 12.46
N GLU A 46 -10.24 3.86 12.09
CA GLU A 46 -11.54 4.09 12.70
C GLU A 46 -12.64 4.29 11.65
N PRO A 47 -13.91 4.02 12.00
CA PRO A 47 -15.06 4.36 11.16
C PRO A 47 -15.13 5.86 10.84
N GLY A 48 -15.57 6.21 9.63
CA GLY A 48 -15.71 7.58 9.16
C GLY A 48 -14.42 8.22 8.62
N GLU A 49 -13.28 7.55 8.72
CA GLU A 49 -12.02 8.06 8.21
C GLU A 49 -11.93 7.99 6.68
N MET A 50 -12.50 6.95 6.06
CA MET A 50 -12.37 6.74 4.62
C MET A 50 -13.12 7.81 3.81
N ALA A 51 -14.27 8.27 4.29
CA ALA A 51 -15.02 9.36 3.63
C ALA A 51 -14.21 10.67 3.59
N ARG A 52 -13.37 10.93 4.62
CA ARG A 52 -12.47 12.10 4.64
C ARG A 52 -11.34 11.95 3.62
N LEU A 53 -10.77 10.75 3.50
CA LEU A 53 -9.74 10.45 2.51
C LEU A 53 -10.29 10.48 1.10
N GLU A 54 -11.50 9.97 0.89
CA GLU A 54 -12.21 10.06 -0.40
C GLU A 54 -12.37 11.53 -0.85
N ALA A 55 -12.86 12.41 0.02
CA ALA A 55 -13.04 13.81 -0.29
C ALA A 55 -11.74 14.54 -0.66
N ILE A 56 -10.59 14.05 -0.19
CA ILE A 56 -9.26 14.59 -0.50
C ILE A 56 -8.72 14.02 -1.81
N ILE A 57 -8.78 12.69 -1.99
CA ILE A 57 -8.21 12.01 -3.16
C ILE A 57 -9.13 12.14 -4.37
N ARG A 58 -10.45 11.99 -4.17
CA ARG A 58 -11.48 11.91 -5.22
C ARG A 58 -11.07 10.97 -6.37
N PRO A 59 -10.84 9.70 -6.08
CA PRO A 59 -10.25 8.79 -7.06
C PRO A 59 -11.23 8.50 -8.20
N THR A 60 -10.69 8.33 -9.40
CA THR A 60 -11.46 7.90 -10.58
C THR A 60 -11.37 6.39 -10.82
N ILE A 61 -10.29 5.77 -10.38
CA ILE A 61 -10.07 4.32 -10.40
C ILE A 61 -9.78 3.87 -8.97
N GLY A 62 -10.62 2.98 -8.46
CA GLY A 62 -10.43 2.32 -7.18
C GLY A 62 -9.64 1.01 -7.34
N VAL A 63 -8.79 0.70 -6.36
CA VAL A 63 -8.02 -0.54 -6.35
C VAL A 63 -8.10 -1.17 -4.97
N ILE A 64 -8.63 -2.39 -4.91
CA ILE A 64 -8.69 -3.18 -3.69
C ILE A 64 -7.57 -4.24 -3.76
N THR A 65 -6.65 -4.20 -2.81
CA THR A 65 -5.58 -5.21 -2.70
C THR A 65 -6.03 -6.36 -1.79
N TYR A 66 -6.01 -6.11 -0.48
CA TYR A 66 -6.41 -7.09 0.53
C TYR A 66 -7.03 -6.36 1.72
N ILE A 67 -8.10 -6.92 2.28
CA ILE A 67 -8.74 -6.42 3.50
C ILE A 67 -8.56 -7.48 4.58
N GLY A 68 -7.57 -7.29 5.43
CA GLY A 68 -7.26 -8.18 6.56
C GLY A 68 -7.88 -7.70 7.88
N ASN A 69 -7.50 -8.40 8.96
CA ASN A 69 -7.99 -8.12 10.31
C ASN A 69 -7.24 -7.00 11.04
N GLU A 70 -6.28 -6.30 10.39
CA GLU A 70 -5.55 -5.19 11.03
C GLU A 70 -6.55 -4.13 11.50
N HIS A 71 -6.36 -3.62 12.73
CA HIS A 71 -7.28 -2.68 13.39
C HIS A 71 -8.74 -3.18 13.49
N GLY A 72 -8.94 -4.51 13.53
CA GLY A 72 -10.27 -5.12 13.65
C GLY A 72 -10.98 -4.77 14.95
N GLU A 73 -10.24 -4.40 16.00
CA GLU A 73 -10.76 -3.98 17.30
C GLU A 73 -11.65 -2.72 17.24
N ASN A 74 -11.49 -1.89 16.22
CA ASN A 74 -12.23 -0.63 16.05
C ASN A 74 -13.47 -0.78 15.14
N PHE A 75 -13.72 -1.99 14.62
CA PHE A 75 -14.86 -2.29 13.75
C PHE A 75 -15.69 -3.42 14.35
N ALA A 76 -17.01 -3.35 14.22
CA ALA A 76 -17.91 -4.37 14.76
C ALA A 76 -17.75 -5.71 14.05
N SER A 77 -17.39 -5.69 12.75
CA SER A 77 -17.15 -6.90 11.93
C SER A 77 -16.17 -6.58 10.79
N LEU A 78 -15.68 -7.65 10.14
CA LEU A 78 -14.89 -7.52 8.91
C LEU A 78 -15.73 -6.92 7.77
N GLU A 79 -17.02 -7.19 7.74
CA GLU A 79 -17.96 -6.62 6.78
C GLU A 79 -18.11 -5.12 6.95
N ASP A 80 -18.24 -4.64 8.19
CA ASP A 80 -18.29 -3.21 8.49
C ASP A 80 -17.00 -2.50 8.08
N LYS A 81 -15.86 -3.12 8.36
CA LYS A 81 -14.56 -2.62 7.93
C LYS A 81 -14.43 -2.56 6.41
N ARG A 82 -14.92 -3.60 5.71
CA ARG A 82 -14.97 -3.61 4.24
C ARG A 82 -15.88 -2.50 3.72
N ALA A 83 -17.08 -2.37 4.28
CA ALA A 83 -18.03 -1.33 3.90
C ALA A 83 -17.44 0.07 4.08
N GLU A 84 -16.74 0.31 5.19
CA GLU A 84 -16.04 1.58 5.42
C GLU A 84 -14.93 1.82 4.37
N LYS A 85 -14.11 0.82 4.07
CA LYS A 85 -13.07 0.94 3.03
C LYS A 85 -13.63 1.18 1.64
N MET A 86 -14.78 0.60 1.33
CA MET A 86 -15.45 0.79 0.04
C MET A 86 -15.89 2.22 -0.22
N ARG A 87 -16.10 3.03 0.81
CA ARG A 87 -16.44 4.46 0.67
C ARG A 87 -15.40 5.28 -0.09
N LEU A 88 -14.15 4.83 -0.12
CA LEU A 88 -13.11 5.45 -0.96
C LEU A 88 -13.50 5.47 -2.45
N PHE A 89 -14.38 4.55 -2.85
CA PHE A 89 -14.72 4.31 -4.25
C PHE A 89 -16.10 4.81 -4.66
N ASP A 90 -16.77 5.57 -3.79
CA ASP A 90 -18.14 6.06 -4.02
C ASP A 90 -18.26 6.86 -5.34
N HIS A 91 -17.19 7.50 -5.79
CA HIS A 91 -17.16 8.28 -7.03
C HIS A 91 -16.26 7.68 -8.11
N CYS A 92 -15.73 6.47 -7.92
CA CYS A 92 -14.90 5.81 -8.92
C CYS A 92 -15.73 5.35 -10.13
N SER A 93 -15.20 5.58 -11.32
CA SER A 93 -15.78 5.04 -12.56
C SER A 93 -15.51 3.55 -12.72
N VAL A 94 -14.39 3.07 -12.15
CA VAL A 94 -13.98 1.67 -12.19
C VAL A 94 -13.39 1.29 -10.83
N VAL A 95 -13.75 0.10 -10.34
CA VAL A 95 -13.12 -0.52 -9.16
C VAL A 95 -12.49 -1.84 -9.57
N VAL A 96 -11.19 -1.96 -9.34
CA VAL A 96 -10.40 -3.16 -9.63
C VAL A 96 -10.20 -3.94 -8.34
N GLU A 97 -10.70 -5.17 -8.32
CA GLU A 97 -10.49 -6.14 -7.25
C GLU A 97 -10.14 -7.49 -7.86
N ASP A 98 -9.08 -8.12 -7.38
CA ASP A 98 -8.80 -9.53 -7.71
C ASP A 98 -9.21 -10.41 -6.54
N PRO A 99 -10.18 -11.33 -6.70
CA PRO A 99 -10.65 -12.19 -5.63
C PRO A 99 -9.59 -13.17 -5.12
N THR A 100 -8.52 -13.37 -5.89
CA THR A 100 -7.37 -14.19 -5.48
C THR A 100 -6.28 -13.40 -4.76
N HIS A 101 -6.47 -12.08 -4.62
CA HIS A 101 -5.54 -11.13 -3.99
C HIS A 101 -4.12 -11.18 -4.57
N GLN A 102 -3.99 -11.51 -5.85
CA GLN A 102 -2.70 -11.53 -6.54
C GLN A 102 -2.36 -10.15 -7.09
N ASN A 103 -1.29 -9.55 -6.60
CA ASN A 103 -0.86 -8.22 -7.03
C ASN A 103 -0.69 -8.10 -8.55
N VAL A 104 -0.21 -9.15 -9.21
CA VAL A 104 -0.03 -9.18 -10.67
C VAL A 104 -1.38 -9.03 -11.38
N ARG A 105 -2.41 -9.77 -10.95
CA ARG A 105 -3.76 -9.70 -11.53
C ARG A 105 -4.42 -8.35 -11.26
N THR A 106 -4.25 -7.84 -10.04
CA THR A 106 -4.70 -6.48 -9.70
C THR A 106 -4.04 -5.43 -10.60
N CYS A 107 -2.73 -5.52 -10.82
CA CYS A 107 -2.02 -4.62 -11.74
C CYS A 107 -2.55 -4.75 -13.18
N ALA A 108 -2.78 -5.97 -13.67
CA ALA A 108 -3.38 -6.17 -15.00
C ALA A 108 -4.76 -5.51 -15.10
N GLY A 109 -5.59 -5.64 -14.08
CA GLY A 109 -6.90 -4.99 -14.00
C GLY A 109 -6.80 -3.46 -14.09
N VAL A 110 -5.84 -2.86 -13.40
CA VAL A 110 -5.61 -1.40 -13.48
C VAL A 110 -5.14 -0.97 -14.86
N LEU A 111 -4.22 -1.73 -15.48
CA LEU A 111 -3.78 -1.42 -16.84
C LEU A 111 -4.93 -1.48 -17.85
N ARG A 112 -5.84 -2.48 -17.74
CA ARG A 112 -7.07 -2.53 -18.55
C ARG A 112 -7.96 -1.31 -18.31
N ALA A 113 -8.15 -0.91 -17.05
CA ALA A 113 -8.94 0.27 -16.73
C ALA A 113 -8.35 1.57 -17.30
N LEU A 114 -7.03 1.61 -17.50
CA LEU A 114 -6.32 2.71 -18.17
C LEU A 114 -6.31 2.60 -19.69
N GLY A 115 -6.89 1.52 -20.27
CA GLY A 115 -7.04 1.36 -21.72
C GLY A 115 -5.89 0.64 -22.42
N TYR A 116 -4.99 -0.02 -21.69
CA TYR A 116 -3.94 -0.84 -22.32
C TYR A 116 -4.52 -2.13 -22.91
N ASP A 117 -3.98 -2.56 -24.05
CA ASP A 117 -4.30 -3.84 -24.67
C ASP A 117 -3.61 -5.02 -23.94
N GLU A 118 -4.11 -6.24 -24.15
CA GLU A 118 -3.63 -7.43 -23.44
C GLU A 118 -2.18 -7.79 -23.75
N ASP A 119 -1.71 -7.54 -24.96
CA ASP A 119 -0.32 -7.83 -25.36
C ASP A 119 0.64 -6.89 -24.63
N THR A 120 0.31 -5.61 -24.54
CA THR A 120 1.06 -4.61 -23.77
C THR A 120 1.05 -4.95 -22.28
N ILE A 121 -0.10 -5.37 -21.73
CA ILE A 121 -0.23 -5.78 -20.33
C ILE A 121 0.67 -6.99 -20.02
N ALA A 122 0.58 -8.03 -20.85
CA ALA A 122 1.39 -9.23 -20.69
C ALA A 122 2.89 -8.92 -20.78
N TYR A 123 3.30 -8.11 -21.76
CA TYR A 123 4.69 -7.68 -21.92
C TYR A 123 5.21 -6.93 -20.69
N ARG A 124 4.47 -5.94 -20.21
CA ARG A 124 4.87 -5.13 -19.04
C ARG A 124 4.97 -5.95 -17.77
N ILE A 125 3.98 -6.81 -17.51
CA ILE A 125 4.00 -7.70 -16.35
C ILE A 125 5.22 -8.62 -16.41
N LEU A 126 5.52 -9.19 -17.54
CA LEU A 126 6.65 -10.12 -17.68
C LEU A 126 8.02 -9.43 -17.55
N HIS A 127 8.16 -8.21 -18.07
CA HIS A 127 9.47 -7.56 -18.21
C HIS A 127 9.72 -6.40 -17.23
N GLN A 128 8.68 -5.83 -16.63
CA GLN A 128 8.79 -4.67 -15.73
C GLN A 128 8.44 -4.96 -14.28
N THR A 129 7.87 -6.15 -13.98
CA THR A 129 7.70 -6.56 -12.59
C THR A 129 8.96 -7.29 -12.12
N HIS A 130 9.68 -6.65 -11.22
CA HIS A 130 10.73 -7.34 -10.48
C HIS A 130 10.12 -7.94 -9.23
N GLU A 131 10.46 -9.19 -8.92
CA GLU A 131 10.14 -9.78 -7.61
C GLU A 131 10.73 -8.88 -6.52
N THR A 132 9.90 -8.49 -5.57
CA THR A 132 10.40 -7.86 -4.35
C THR A 132 11.00 -8.96 -3.49
N VAL A 133 12.32 -9.10 -3.56
CA VAL A 133 13.06 -10.04 -2.71
C VAL A 133 13.39 -9.32 -1.41
N LEU A 134 12.79 -9.76 -0.30
CA LEU A 134 13.23 -9.39 1.03
C LEU A 134 14.50 -10.15 1.37
N GLN A 135 15.66 -9.50 1.25
CA GLN A 135 16.92 -10.06 1.74
C GLN A 135 17.10 -9.73 3.23
N VAL A 136 16.97 -10.73 4.08
CA VAL A 136 17.28 -10.60 5.50
C VAL A 136 18.69 -11.14 5.74
N ASN A 137 19.64 -10.25 6.00
CA ASN A 137 20.98 -10.64 6.41
C ASN A 137 21.01 -10.86 7.93
N LEU A 138 20.82 -12.11 8.35
CA LEU A 138 20.78 -12.47 9.77
C LEU A 138 22.09 -12.17 10.50
N SER A 139 23.25 -12.32 9.83
CA SER A 139 24.55 -12.00 10.43
C SER A 139 24.65 -10.50 10.72
N ALA A 140 24.30 -9.65 9.77
CA ALA A 140 24.29 -8.19 9.98
C ALA A 140 23.29 -7.78 11.08
N LEU A 141 22.15 -8.45 11.19
CA LEU A 141 21.19 -8.22 12.27
C LEU A 141 21.80 -8.55 13.64
N VAL A 142 22.46 -9.70 13.76
CA VAL A 142 23.13 -10.12 15.00
C VAL A 142 24.25 -9.15 15.37
N ASP A 143 25.04 -8.71 14.40
CA ASP A 143 26.15 -7.77 14.63
C ASP A 143 25.63 -6.40 15.06
N ASN A 144 24.53 -5.93 14.50
CA ASN A 144 23.85 -4.71 14.95
C ASN A 144 23.36 -4.84 16.38
N VAL A 145 22.72 -5.95 16.74
CA VAL A 145 22.28 -6.19 18.14
C VAL A 145 23.47 -6.23 19.09
N ARG A 146 24.57 -6.90 18.71
CA ARG A 146 25.81 -6.95 19.51
C ARG A 146 26.40 -5.56 19.68
N TYR A 147 26.48 -4.78 18.60
CA TYR A 147 26.96 -3.39 18.65
C TYR A 147 26.13 -2.53 19.60
N PHE A 148 24.83 -2.48 19.45
CA PHE A 148 23.98 -1.71 20.35
C PHE A 148 24.06 -2.20 21.79
N ARG A 149 24.15 -3.52 22.00
CA ARG A 149 24.30 -4.09 23.33
C ARG A 149 25.61 -3.69 23.99
N SER A 150 26.68 -3.51 23.22
CA SER A 150 27.99 -3.06 23.74
C SER A 150 27.98 -1.60 24.21
N LEU A 151 27.01 -0.78 23.74
CA LEU A 151 26.84 0.60 24.17
C LEU A 151 26.00 0.74 25.46
N LEU A 152 25.37 -0.32 25.90
CA LEU A 152 24.54 -0.33 27.08
C LEU A 152 25.35 -0.69 28.33
N ARG A 153 24.87 -0.21 29.48
CA ARG A 153 25.44 -0.60 30.77
C ARG A 153 25.20 -2.10 31.03
N SER A 154 26.05 -2.73 31.83
CA SER A 154 25.95 -4.16 32.15
C SER A 154 24.62 -4.56 32.80
N GLU A 155 23.99 -3.62 33.54
CA GLU A 155 22.73 -3.85 34.26
C GLU A 155 21.50 -3.63 33.34
N THR A 156 21.69 -3.12 32.12
CA THR A 156 20.57 -2.84 31.20
C THR A 156 19.94 -4.14 30.70
N ARG A 157 18.66 -4.29 30.98
CA ARG A 157 17.86 -5.40 30.47
C ARG A 157 17.24 -5.03 29.13
N LEU A 158 17.41 -5.86 28.11
CA LEU A 158 16.76 -5.71 26.83
C LEU A 158 15.48 -6.55 26.82
N MET A 159 14.38 -5.93 26.44
CA MET A 159 13.12 -6.61 26.18
C MET A 159 12.87 -6.56 24.67
N ALA A 160 12.69 -7.72 24.05
CA ALA A 160 12.29 -7.81 22.65
C ALA A 160 10.80 -8.15 22.59
N MET A 161 10.06 -7.38 21.81
CA MET A 161 8.67 -7.67 21.49
C MET A 161 8.60 -8.20 20.08
N VAL A 162 8.08 -9.41 19.92
CA VAL A 162 7.91 -10.05 18.60
C VAL A 162 6.45 -9.90 18.20
N LYS A 163 6.22 -9.25 17.08
CA LYS A 163 4.89 -9.19 16.46
C LYS A 163 4.75 -10.37 15.52
N ALA A 164 3.87 -11.31 15.86
CA ALA A 164 3.52 -12.40 14.96
C ALA A 164 2.79 -11.85 13.72
N PHE A 165 3.05 -12.45 12.56
CA PHE A 165 2.44 -12.07 11.26
C PHE A 165 2.71 -10.63 10.82
N ALA A 166 3.85 -10.05 11.20
CA ALA A 166 4.25 -8.76 10.69
C ALA A 166 4.40 -8.84 9.15
N TYR A 167 3.53 -8.09 8.46
CA TYR A 167 3.56 -7.94 6.99
C TYR A 167 3.35 -9.23 6.17
N GLY A 168 2.72 -10.26 6.73
CA GLY A 168 2.33 -11.47 5.99
C GLY A 168 3.44 -12.46 5.69
N THR A 169 4.66 -12.20 6.16
CA THR A 169 5.79 -13.15 6.12
C THR A 169 6.11 -13.56 7.54
N GLY A 170 5.57 -14.68 7.97
CA GLY A 170 5.85 -15.30 9.27
C GLY A 170 7.31 -15.72 9.40
#